data_12f9f4e9acad70c232e429e729398ad1
#
_entry.id   12f9f4e9acad70c232e429e729398ad1
#
_cell.length_a   1.000
_cell.length_b   1.000
_cell.length_c   1.000
_cell.angle_alpha   90.00
_cell.angle_beta   90.00
_cell.angle_gamma   90.00
#
_symmetry.space_group_name_H-M   'P 1'
#
loop_
_entity.id
_entity.type
_entity.pdbx_description
1 polymer ?
#
loop_
_entity_poly.entity_id
_entity_poly.type
_entity_poly.pdbx_seq_one_letter_code
_entity_poly.pdbx_strand_id
1 'polypeptide(L)'
;DMMAYLKLVVNVNDDESFKRIVNTPARGIGDTSLNALAAMAFDLKCSLFKAACSEKFADYGLKPAAVAKIRSFCEMINGFAAKEATANADELALGISNACGLYAFFKNDPSIEAQSRASNVEELINSVTHFIEEQRESYFRDLLAEGEAEDDSEVEYPVFTLGAFLDNISLLSNVDVEDEEDTNNKIALMTVHSAKGLEFPYVFVAGLE
;
A
#
# COMPACT_ATOMS: atom_id res chain seq x y z
N ASP A 1 1.79 0.34 7.15
CA ASP A 1 1.22 -1.01 7.03
C ASP A 1 0.14 -1.08 5.96
N MET A 2 -0.85 -0.14 5.90
CA MET A 2 -1.90 -0.18 4.85
C MET A 2 -1.30 -0.14 3.44
N MET A 3 -0.34 0.75 3.16
CA MET A 3 0.39 0.79 1.88
C MET A 3 1.03 -0.57 1.52
N ALA A 4 1.55 -1.32 2.49
CA ALA A 4 2.11 -2.65 2.22
C ALA A 4 1.03 -3.69 1.82
N TYR A 5 -0.21 -3.55 2.32
CA TYR A 5 -1.35 -4.33 1.83
C TYR A 5 -1.64 -4.01 0.36
N LEU A 6 -1.72 -2.73 0.01
CA LEU A 6 -1.98 -2.31 -1.38
C LEU A 6 -0.88 -2.82 -2.32
N LYS A 7 0.39 -2.66 -1.93
CA LYS A 7 1.54 -3.16 -2.70
C LYS A 7 1.51 -4.67 -2.90
N LEU A 8 1.20 -5.44 -1.85
CA LEU A 8 1.17 -6.89 -1.93
C LEU A 8 0.03 -7.41 -2.82
N VAL A 9 -1.11 -6.70 -2.87
CA VAL A 9 -2.22 -7.04 -3.79
C VAL A 9 -1.81 -6.83 -5.25
N VAL A 10 -1.11 -5.74 -5.57
CA VAL A 10 -0.61 -5.45 -6.92
C VAL A 10 0.55 -6.39 -7.29
N ASN A 11 1.44 -6.67 -6.34
CA ASN A 11 2.58 -7.56 -6.56
C ASN A 11 2.74 -8.57 -5.42
N VAL A 12 2.16 -9.75 -5.59
CA VAL A 12 2.25 -10.85 -4.62
C VAL A 12 3.68 -11.41 -4.42
N ASN A 13 4.65 -10.96 -5.21
CA ASN A 13 6.05 -11.34 -5.01
C ASN A 13 6.84 -10.32 -4.17
N ASP A 14 6.19 -9.30 -3.62
CA ASP A 14 6.80 -8.34 -2.70
C ASP A 14 6.97 -8.95 -1.30
N ASP A 15 8.13 -9.57 -1.07
CA ASP A 15 8.45 -10.25 0.19
C ASP A 15 8.56 -9.27 1.37
N GLU A 16 8.94 -8.01 1.13
CA GLU A 16 9.04 -7.01 2.20
C GLU A 16 7.64 -6.58 2.67
N SER A 17 6.73 -6.32 1.74
CA SER A 17 5.33 -6.06 2.08
C SER A 17 4.70 -7.28 2.77
N PHE A 18 4.95 -8.50 2.28
CA PHE A 18 4.46 -9.72 2.91
C PHE A 18 4.90 -9.84 4.37
N LYS A 19 6.20 -9.73 4.66
CA LYS A 19 6.75 -9.81 6.03
C LYS A 19 6.14 -8.76 6.95
N ARG A 20 5.94 -7.55 6.44
CA ARG A 20 5.41 -6.43 7.20
C ARG A 20 3.98 -6.66 7.66
N ILE A 21 3.12 -7.29 6.84
CA ILE A 21 1.67 -7.32 7.08
C ILE A 21 1.10 -8.70 7.40
N VAL A 22 1.83 -9.79 7.17
CA VAL A 22 1.30 -11.15 7.39
C VAL A 22 0.80 -11.37 8.83
N ASN A 23 1.38 -10.68 9.80
CA ASN A 23 0.97 -10.67 11.21
C ASN A 23 0.57 -9.29 11.74
N THR A 24 0.16 -8.38 10.88
CA THR A 24 -0.32 -7.03 11.25
C THR A 24 -1.67 -6.75 10.59
N PRO A 25 -2.77 -6.66 11.34
CA PRO A 25 -2.94 -6.88 12.79
C PRO A 25 -2.53 -8.28 13.24
N ALA A 26 -2.27 -8.44 14.53
CA ALA A 26 -1.78 -9.71 15.07
C ALA A 26 -2.71 -10.89 14.77
N ARG A 27 -2.24 -11.82 13.93
CA ARG A 27 -2.95 -13.07 13.56
C ARG A 27 -2.44 -14.28 14.33
N GLY A 28 -1.44 -14.08 15.21
CA GLY A 28 -0.77 -15.17 15.93
C GLY A 28 0.10 -16.03 15.00
N ILE A 29 0.69 -15.42 13.98
CA ILE A 29 1.76 -15.97 13.15
C ILE A 29 3.07 -15.47 13.75
N GLY A 30 3.73 -16.32 14.54
CA GLY A 30 4.98 -15.95 15.23
C GLY A 30 6.22 -16.11 14.36
N ASP A 31 7.34 -15.56 14.84
CA ASP A 31 8.64 -15.53 14.13
C ASP A 31 9.12 -16.93 13.73
N THR A 32 8.88 -17.95 14.56
CA THR A 32 9.21 -19.34 14.22
C THR A 32 8.53 -19.81 12.94
N SER A 33 7.25 -19.44 12.75
CA SER A 33 6.50 -19.78 11.53
C SER A 33 6.98 -18.98 10.32
N LEU A 34 7.32 -17.70 10.52
CA LEU A 34 7.87 -16.86 9.46
C LEU A 34 9.26 -17.32 9.01
N ASN A 35 10.11 -17.72 9.96
CA ASN A 35 11.44 -18.26 9.65
C ASN A 35 11.34 -19.60 8.90
N ALA A 36 10.42 -20.47 9.29
CA ALA A 36 10.16 -21.73 8.58
C ALA A 36 9.63 -21.47 7.15
N LEU A 37 8.73 -20.48 6.99
CA LEU A 37 8.23 -20.07 5.68
C LEU A 37 9.36 -19.46 4.82
N ALA A 38 10.26 -18.69 5.41
CA ALA A 38 11.41 -18.12 4.70
C ALA A 38 12.39 -19.20 4.23
N ALA A 39 12.68 -20.20 5.06
CA ALA A 39 13.49 -21.34 4.66
C ALA A 39 12.85 -22.11 3.50
N MET A 40 11.53 -22.33 3.56
CA MET A 40 10.77 -22.99 2.51
C MET A 40 10.80 -22.20 1.20
N ALA A 41 10.62 -20.86 1.25
CA ALA A 41 10.71 -19.98 0.09
C ALA A 41 12.10 -20.03 -0.56
N PHE A 42 13.14 -20.03 0.26
CA PHE A 42 14.53 -20.13 -0.19
C PHE A 42 14.79 -21.46 -0.92
N ASP A 43 14.39 -22.60 -0.34
CA ASP A 43 14.59 -23.91 -0.94
C ASP A 43 13.78 -24.10 -2.23
N LEU A 44 12.56 -23.55 -2.27
CA LEU A 44 11.68 -23.58 -3.43
C LEU A 44 12.04 -22.51 -4.50
N LYS A 45 12.97 -21.61 -4.20
CA LYS A 45 13.37 -20.49 -5.05
C LYS A 45 12.17 -19.64 -5.53
N CYS A 46 11.28 -19.33 -4.61
CA CYS A 46 10.08 -18.54 -4.89
C CYS A 46 9.86 -17.46 -3.81
N SER A 47 8.90 -16.57 -4.03
CA SER A 47 8.50 -15.56 -3.03
C SER A 47 7.87 -16.22 -1.80
N LEU A 48 7.87 -15.49 -0.68
CA LEU A 48 7.21 -15.90 0.56
C LEU A 48 5.72 -16.21 0.33
N PHE A 49 5.06 -15.39 -0.47
CA PHE A 49 3.66 -15.60 -0.81
C PHE A 49 3.43 -16.90 -1.57
N LYS A 50 4.26 -17.20 -2.59
CA LYS A 50 4.18 -18.47 -3.33
C LYS A 50 4.47 -19.66 -2.45
N ALA A 51 5.47 -19.56 -1.57
CA ALA A 51 5.74 -20.58 -0.57
C ALA A 51 4.53 -20.79 0.36
N ALA A 52 3.92 -19.69 0.83
CA ALA A 52 2.73 -19.69 1.68
C ALA A 52 1.48 -20.29 1.01
N CYS A 53 1.41 -20.33 -0.31
CA CYS A 53 0.34 -20.98 -1.07
C CYS A 53 0.64 -22.46 -1.40
N SER A 54 1.85 -22.96 -1.08
CA SER A 54 2.22 -24.35 -1.40
C SER A 54 1.68 -25.36 -0.37
N GLU A 55 1.76 -26.66 -0.70
CA GLU A 55 1.33 -27.75 0.19
C GLU A 55 2.46 -28.31 1.09
N LYS A 56 3.69 -27.76 0.97
CA LYS A 56 4.91 -28.36 1.58
C LYS A 56 5.18 -27.94 3.04
N PHE A 57 4.21 -27.39 3.72
CA PHE A 57 4.38 -26.89 5.11
C PHE A 57 4.86 -27.93 6.12
N ALA A 58 4.44 -29.20 5.96
CA ALA A 58 4.79 -30.28 6.88
C ALA A 58 6.29 -30.56 6.91
N ASP A 59 6.97 -30.42 5.76
CA ASP A 59 8.40 -30.69 5.61
C ASP A 59 9.26 -29.67 6.37
N TYR A 60 8.69 -28.49 6.67
CA TYR A 60 9.35 -27.37 7.37
C TYR A 60 8.88 -27.19 8.82
N GLY A 61 8.13 -28.15 9.35
CA GLY A 61 7.73 -28.16 10.75
C GLY A 61 6.71 -27.09 11.15
N LEU A 62 5.98 -26.51 10.18
CA LEU A 62 4.92 -25.57 10.47
C LEU A 62 3.72 -26.27 11.11
N LYS A 63 3.25 -25.72 12.23
CA LYS A 63 2.09 -26.26 12.94
C LYS A 63 0.80 -26.02 12.15
N PRO A 64 -0.15 -26.97 12.14
CA PRO A 64 -1.41 -26.82 11.40
C PRO A 64 -2.18 -25.51 11.67
N ALA A 65 -2.18 -25.05 12.93
CA ALA A 65 -2.83 -23.79 13.30
C ALA A 65 -2.15 -22.55 12.67
N ALA A 66 -0.82 -22.55 12.52
CA ALA A 66 -0.11 -21.47 11.84
C ALA A 66 -0.35 -21.52 10.32
N VAL A 67 -0.33 -22.72 9.74
CA VAL A 67 -0.64 -22.96 8.33
C VAL A 67 -2.04 -22.44 7.98
N ALA A 68 -3.05 -22.75 8.79
CA ALA A 68 -4.42 -22.28 8.55
C ALA A 68 -4.49 -20.73 8.52
N LYS A 69 -3.79 -20.06 9.44
CA LYS A 69 -3.75 -18.58 9.50
C LYS A 69 -3.03 -17.96 8.30
N ILE A 70 -1.89 -18.56 7.90
CA ILE A 70 -1.13 -18.13 6.72
C ILE A 70 -1.99 -18.29 5.46
N ARG A 71 -2.67 -19.44 5.32
CA ARG A 71 -3.57 -19.69 4.17
C ARG A 71 -4.71 -18.69 4.11
N SER A 72 -5.39 -18.46 5.23
CA SER A 72 -6.48 -17.46 5.29
C SER A 72 -6.00 -16.06 4.89
N PHE A 73 -4.79 -15.66 5.31
CA PHE A 73 -4.18 -14.41 4.86
C PHE A 73 -3.93 -14.42 3.35
N CYS A 74 -3.35 -15.49 2.81
CA CYS A 74 -3.07 -15.60 1.37
C CYS A 74 -4.35 -15.64 0.53
N GLU A 75 -5.41 -16.30 1.00
CA GLU A 75 -6.72 -16.32 0.34
C GLU A 75 -7.33 -14.92 0.27
N MET A 76 -7.23 -14.14 1.33
CA MET A 76 -7.68 -12.74 1.35
C MET A 76 -6.92 -11.92 0.30
N ILE A 77 -5.58 -11.97 0.29
CA ILE A 77 -4.76 -11.23 -0.69
C ILE A 77 -5.08 -11.66 -2.14
N ASN A 78 -5.13 -12.98 -2.40
CA ASN A 78 -5.47 -13.52 -3.72
C ASN A 78 -6.86 -13.07 -4.20
N GLY A 79 -7.84 -12.98 -3.30
CA GLY A 79 -9.18 -12.52 -3.61
C GLY A 79 -9.21 -11.08 -4.14
N PHE A 80 -8.34 -10.21 -3.63
CA PHE A 80 -8.18 -8.84 -4.14
C PHE A 80 -7.27 -8.78 -5.37
N ALA A 81 -6.16 -9.49 -5.38
CA ALA A 81 -5.25 -9.53 -6.52
C ALA A 81 -5.93 -10.00 -7.81
N ALA A 82 -6.86 -10.94 -7.70
CA ALA A 82 -7.65 -11.41 -8.85
C ALA A 82 -8.58 -10.33 -9.45
N LYS A 83 -8.90 -9.27 -8.70
CA LYS A 83 -9.75 -8.17 -9.14
C LYS A 83 -8.97 -6.93 -9.57
N GLU A 84 -7.65 -6.93 -9.40
CA GLU A 84 -6.81 -5.75 -9.61
C GLU A 84 -6.98 -5.13 -11.00
N ALA A 85 -7.06 -5.95 -12.03
CA ALA A 85 -7.23 -5.50 -13.42
C ALA A 85 -8.68 -5.09 -13.79
N THR A 86 -9.67 -5.33 -12.94
CA THR A 86 -11.10 -5.16 -13.28
C THR A 86 -11.88 -4.28 -12.32
N ALA A 87 -11.31 -3.92 -11.18
CA ALA A 87 -11.93 -3.05 -10.19
C ALA A 87 -11.12 -1.76 -10.04
N ASN A 88 -11.80 -0.65 -9.77
CA ASN A 88 -11.14 0.62 -9.51
C ASN A 88 -10.34 0.58 -8.21
N ALA A 89 -9.28 1.40 -8.15
CA ALA A 89 -8.36 1.45 -7.01
C ALA A 89 -9.06 1.79 -5.68
N ASP A 90 -10.03 2.70 -5.67
CA ASP A 90 -10.79 3.11 -4.49
C ASP A 90 -11.63 1.97 -3.93
N GLU A 91 -12.33 1.23 -4.79
CA GLU A 91 -13.12 0.05 -4.41
C GLU A 91 -12.22 -1.03 -3.79
N LEU A 92 -11.07 -1.31 -4.41
CA LEU A 92 -10.10 -2.27 -3.88
C LEU A 92 -9.48 -1.80 -2.58
N ALA A 93 -9.03 -0.55 -2.49
CA ALA A 93 -8.40 -0.02 -1.29
C ALA A 93 -9.34 -0.04 -0.08
N LEU A 94 -10.60 0.35 -0.27
CA LEU A 94 -11.64 0.27 0.76
C LEU A 94 -11.94 -1.18 1.16
N GLY A 95 -12.07 -2.07 0.17
CA GLY A 95 -12.29 -3.50 0.39
C GLY A 95 -11.15 -4.14 1.19
N ILE A 96 -9.90 -3.86 0.84
CA ILE A 96 -8.69 -4.34 1.54
C ILE A 96 -8.64 -3.80 2.97
N SER A 97 -8.91 -2.50 3.17
CA SER A 97 -8.93 -1.86 4.50
C SER A 97 -9.93 -2.54 5.44
N ASN A 98 -11.12 -2.86 4.93
CA ASN A 98 -12.14 -3.56 5.71
C ASN A 98 -11.76 -5.02 5.99
N ALA A 99 -11.29 -5.75 4.98
CA ALA A 99 -10.99 -7.18 5.09
C ALA A 99 -9.76 -7.47 5.96
N CYS A 100 -8.72 -6.64 5.89
CA CYS A 100 -7.50 -6.83 6.68
C CYS A 100 -7.69 -6.53 8.17
N GLY A 101 -8.71 -5.75 8.53
CA GLY A 101 -9.04 -5.37 9.90
C GLY A 101 -8.10 -4.34 10.53
N LEU A 102 -7.18 -3.75 9.77
CA LEU A 102 -6.16 -2.81 10.28
C LEU A 102 -6.80 -1.52 10.80
N TYR A 103 -7.72 -0.96 10.05
CA TYR A 103 -8.45 0.24 10.46
C TYR A 103 -9.24 0.01 11.75
N ALA A 104 -10.02 -1.09 11.83
CA ALA A 104 -10.77 -1.43 13.02
C ALA A 104 -9.88 -1.70 14.23
N PHE A 105 -8.71 -2.29 14.01
CA PHE A 105 -7.71 -2.52 15.06
C PHE A 105 -7.24 -1.20 15.68
N PHE A 106 -6.90 -0.20 14.88
CA PHE A 106 -6.50 1.12 15.38
C PHE A 106 -7.67 1.91 15.96
N LYS A 107 -8.83 1.87 15.33
CA LYS A 107 -10.01 2.62 15.78
C LYS A 107 -10.52 2.18 17.16
N ASN A 108 -10.36 0.90 17.50
CA ASN A 108 -10.78 0.34 18.79
C ASN A 108 -9.77 0.61 19.92
N ASP A 109 -8.57 1.07 19.63
CA ASP A 109 -7.57 1.45 20.62
C ASP A 109 -7.73 2.95 20.94
N PRO A 110 -8.02 3.33 22.21
CA PRO A 110 -8.24 4.72 22.60
C PRO A 110 -6.96 5.57 22.67
N SER A 111 -5.77 5.00 22.48
CA SER A 111 -4.51 5.72 22.51
C SER A 111 -4.43 6.76 21.39
N ILE A 112 -3.80 7.91 21.69
CA ILE A 112 -3.60 8.99 20.70
C ILE A 112 -2.83 8.48 19.47
N GLU A 113 -1.86 7.60 19.70
CA GLU A 113 -1.06 7.02 18.63
C GLU A 113 -1.91 6.14 17.71
N ALA A 114 -2.78 5.28 18.26
CA ALA A 114 -3.65 4.42 17.46
C ALA A 114 -4.69 5.24 16.69
N GLN A 115 -5.27 6.29 17.31
CA GLN A 115 -6.20 7.18 16.62
C GLN A 115 -5.52 7.92 15.46
N SER A 116 -4.28 8.40 15.64
CA SER A 116 -3.49 8.99 14.54
C SER A 116 -3.24 7.99 13.42
N ARG A 117 -2.93 6.74 13.75
CA ARG A 117 -2.76 5.68 12.74
C ARG A 117 -4.06 5.36 12.00
N ALA A 118 -5.21 5.41 12.68
CA ALA A 118 -6.52 5.26 12.04
C ALA A 118 -6.77 6.40 11.06
N SER A 119 -6.51 7.67 11.45
CA SER A 119 -6.61 8.82 10.54
C SER A 119 -5.70 8.69 9.33
N ASN A 120 -4.46 8.21 9.49
CA ASN A 120 -3.56 7.99 8.36
C ASN A 120 -4.08 6.93 7.37
N VAL A 121 -4.82 5.91 7.86
CA VAL A 121 -5.49 4.95 6.97
C VAL A 121 -6.64 5.62 6.23
N GLU A 122 -7.45 6.43 6.90
CA GLU A 122 -8.53 7.20 6.27
C GLU A 122 -7.98 8.15 5.19
N GLU A 123 -6.91 8.89 5.50
CA GLU A 123 -6.25 9.79 4.55
C GLU A 123 -5.73 9.05 3.31
N LEU A 124 -5.12 7.88 3.50
CA LEU A 124 -4.67 7.06 2.38
C LEU A 124 -5.84 6.61 1.49
N ILE A 125 -6.96 6.15 2.07
CA ILE A 125 -8.14 5.75 1.29
C ILE A 125 -8.71 6.97 0.56
N ASN A 126 -8.80 8.13 1.20
CA ASN A 126 -9.25 9.36 0.57
C ASN A 126 -8.33 9.79 -0.59
N SER A 127 -7.01 9.60 -0.46
CA SER A 127 -6.08 9.90 -1.56
C SER A 127 -6.25 8.98 -2.76
N VAL A 128 -6.63 7.71 -2.54
CA VAL A 128 -6.99 6.79 -3.64
C VAL A 128 -8.26 7.27 -4.35
N THR A 129 -9.28 7.68 -3.58
CA THR A 129 -10.54 8.21 -4.16
C THR A 129 -10.27 9.47 -4.98
N HIS A 130 -9.47 10.39 -4.44
CA HIS A 130 -9.09 11.62 -5.15
C HIS A 130 -8.33 11.34 -6.44
N PHE A 131 -7.40 10.38 -6.43
CA PHE A 131 -6.72 9.93 -7.64
C PHE A 131 -7.72 9.48 -8.72
N ILE A 132 -8.75 8.70 -8.36
CA ILE A 132 -9.78 8.26 -9.33
C ILE A 132 -10.55 9.46 -9.89
N GLU A 133 -10.91 10.44 -9.05
CA GLU A 133 -11.60 11.66 -9.47
C GLU A 133 -10.74 12.46 -10.47
N GLU A 134 -9.45 12.68 -10.16
CA GLU A 134 -8.51 13.36 -11.06
C GLU A 134 -8.33 12.63 -12.39
N GLN A 135 -8.23 11.29 -12.36
CA GLN A 135 -8.11 10.48 -13.58
C GLN A 135 -9.37 10.57 -14.45
N ARG A 136 -10.57 10.57 -13.85
CA ARG A 136 -11.83 10.74 -14.56
C ARG A 136 -11.94 12.13 -15.19
N GLU A 137 -11.61 13.17 -14.43
CA GLU A 137 -11.62 14.54 -14.95
C GLU A 137 -10.63 14.72 -16.12
N SER A 138 -9.43 14.13 -16.02
CA SER A 138 -8.44 14.18 -17.09
C SER A 138 -8.95 13.46 -18.34
N TYR A 139 -9.45 12.24 -18.17
CA TYR A 139 -9.98 11.43 -19.26
C TYR A 139 -11.16 12.13 -19.98
N PHE A 140 -12.10 12.69 -19.22
CA PHE A 140 -13.23 13.44 -19.77
C PHE A 140 -12.78 14.69 -20.54
N ARG A 141 -11.79 15.42 -20.01
CA ARG A 141 -11.22 16.59 -20.69
C ARG A 141 -10.59 16.23 -22.03
N ASP A 142 -9.92 15.09 -22.11
CA ASP A 142 -9.30 14.61 -23.34
C ASP A 142 -10.39 14.23 -24.38
N LEU A 143 -11.45 13.54 -23.97
CA LEU A 143 -12.59 13.22 -24.84
C LEU A 143 -13.31 14.49 -25.37
N LEU A 144 -13.48 15.51 -24.53
CA LEU A 144 -14.03 16.79 -24.95
C LEU A 144 -13.16 17.48 -26.00
N ALA A 145 -11.83 17.44 -25.82
CA ALA A 145 -10.88 18.04 -26.75
C ALA A 145 -10.86 17.32 -28.11
N GLU A 146 -11.11 16.02 -28.12
CA GLU A 146 -11.19 15.20 -29.34
C GLU A 146 -12.59 15.22 -29.98
N GLY A 147 -13.59 15.79 -29.30
CA GLY A 147 -14.98 15.86 -29.76
C GLY A 147 -15.73 14.52 -29.68
N GLU A 148 -15.24 13.60 -28.83
CA GLU A 148 -15.80 12.25 -28.63
C GLU A 148 -16.84 12.21 -27.50
N ALA A 149 -16.96 13.25 -26.67
CA ALA A 149 -17.97 13.38 -25.62
C ALA A 149 -18.53 14.81 -25.59
N GLU A 150 -19.82 14.95 -25.22
CA GLU A 150 -20.46 16.24 -24.94
C GLU A 150 -20.92 16.34 -23.48
N ASP A 151 -21.19 15.19 -22.82
CA ASP A 151 -21.69 15.10 -21.46
C ASP A 151 -20.98 13.94 -20.71
N ASP A 152 -20.59 14.19 -19.48
CA ASP A 152 -19.95 13.23 -18.58
C ASP A 152 -20.83 12.00 -18.29
N SER A 153 -22.15 12.18 -18.29
CA SER A 153 -23.12 11.10 -18.01
C SER A 153 -23.15 9.98 -19.05
N GLU A 154 -22.62 10.22 -20.26
CA GLU A 154 -22.56 9.25 -21.35
C GLU A 154 -21.19 8.59 -21.51
N VAL A 155 -20.22 8.98 -20.67
CA VAL A 155 -18.85 8.48 -20.76
C VAL A 155 -18.69 7.14 -20.05
N GLU A 156 -18.21 6.14 -20.75
CA GLU A 156 -17.75 4.88 -20.18
C GLU A 156 -16.27 5.00 -19.80
N TYR A 157 -16.00 5.10 -18.49
CA TYR A 157 -14.65 5.26 -17.98
C TYR A 157 -13.88 3.95 -17.98
N PRO A 158 -12.57 3.96 -18.31
CA PRO A 158 -11.71 2.82 -18.11
C PRO A 158 -11.55 2.52 -16.61
N VAL A 159 -11.07 1.32 -16.30
CA VAL A 159 -10.69 0.97 -14.93
C VAL A 159 -9.38 1.67 -14.57
N PHE A 160 -9.40 2.46 -13.50
CA PHE A 160 -8.21 3.07 -12.93
C PHE A 160 -7.69 2.18 -11.81
N THR A 161 -6.66 1.39 -12.12
CA THR A 161 -6.20 0.30 -11.26
C THR A 161 -5.41 0.78 -10.04
N LEU A 162 -5.32 -0.10 -9.03
CA LEU A 162 -4.50 0.15 -7.84
C LEU A 162 -3.01 0.24 -8.19
N GLY A 163 -2.55 -0.50 -9.21
CA GLY A 163 -1.20 -0.40 -9.75
C GLY A 163 -0.90 1.01 -10.27
N ALA A 164 -1.81 1.59 -11.06
CA ALA A 164 -1.66 2.96 -11.56
C ALA A 164 -1.58 4.01 -10.44
N PHE A 165 -2.35 3.84 -9.36
CA PHE A 165 -2.25 4.69 -8.17
C PHE A 165 -0.87 4.58 -7.49
N LEU A 166 -0.34 3.36 -7.31
CA LEU A 166 0.97 3.16 -6.69
C LEU A 166 2.11 3.74 -7.55
N ASP A 167 2.02 3.63 -8.86
CA ASP A 167 2.98 4.23 -9.81
C ASP A 167 2.93 5.76 -9.72
N ASN A 168 1.73 6.34 -9.66
CA ASN A 168 1.54 7.80 -9.49
C ASN A 168 2.23 8.32 -8.21
N ILE A 169 2.02 7.67 -7.06
CA ILE A 169 2.71 8.04 -5.81
C ILE A 169 4.23 7.93 -5.94
N SER A 170 4.71 6.89 -6.61
CA SER A 170 6.15 6.67 -6.79
C SER A 170 6.77 7.77 -7.65
N LEU A 171 6.08 8.23 -8.68
CA LEU A 171 6.51 9.35 -9.53
C LEU A 171 6.55 10.66 -8.75
N LEU A 172 5.49 10.98 -7.97
CA LEU A 172 5.45 12.20 -7.15
C LEU A 172 6.60 12.22 -6.13
N SER A 173 6.93 11.08 -5.51
CA SER A 173 8.04 10.98 -4.55
C SER A 173 9.41 11.21 -5.21
N ASN A 174 9.57 10.87 -6.49
CA ASN A 174 10.81 11.03 -7.23
C ASN A 174 10.98 12.46 -7.78
N VAL A 175 9.88 13.12 -8.15
CA VAL A 175 9.91 14.52 -8.61
C VAL A 175 10.39 15.46 -7.50
N ASP A 176 10.07 15.18 -6.25
CA ASP A 176 10.59 15.95 -5.09
C ASP A 176 12.12 15.80 -4.92
N VAL A 177 12.75 14.82 -5.55
CA VAL A 177 14.21 14.56 -5.49
C VAL A 177 14.95 15.10 -6.73
N GLU A 178 14.29 15.21 -7.89
CA GLU A 178 14.94 15.57 -9.15
C GLU A 178 14.99 17.09 -9.44
N ASP A 179 14.28 17.93 -8.69
CA ASP A 179 14.33 19.40 -8.86
C ASP A 179 15.58 20.05 -8.24
N GLU A 180 16.75 19.40 -8.33
CA GLU A 180 18.03 19.96 -7.85
C GLU A 180 18.55 21.15 -8.69
N GLU A 181 18.01 21.41 -9.89
CA GLU A 181 18.51 22.50 -10.75
C GLU A 181 17.91 23.88 -10.44
N ASP A 182 16.84 23.99 -9.64
CA ASP A 182 16.19 25.29 -9.32
C ASP A 182 16.13 25.59 -7.81
N THR A 183 17.25 25.40 -7.11
CA THR A 183 17.35 25.51 -5.65
C THR A 183 17.48 26.95 -5.13
N ASN A 184 17.62 27.94 -5.99
CA ASN A 184 18.08 29.28 -5.56
C ASN A 184 17.01 30.18 -4.88
N ASN A 185 15.75 29.72 -4.72
CA ASN A 185 14.72 30.54 -4.08
C ASN A 185 13.57 29.74 -3.44
N LYS A 186 13.84 28.51 -2.97
CA LYS A 186 12.84 27.64 -2.33
C LYS A 186 13.14 27.51 -0.83
N ILE A 187 12.08 27.43 -0.02
CA ILE A 187 12.17 27.08 1.39
C ILE A 187 11.85 25.58 1.50
N ALA A 188 12.80 24.81 2.02
CA ALA A 188 12.59 23.40 2.29
C ALA A 188 11.97 23.20 3.68
N LEU A 189 10.78 22.59 3.74
CA LEU A 189 10.13 22.17 4.98
C LEU A 189 10.36 20.66 5.15
N MET A 190 10.95 20.28 6.27
CA MET A 190 11.27 18.88 6.53
C MET A 190 11.30 18.55 8.02
N THR A 191 11.24 17.28 8.36
CA THR A 191 11.43 16.84 9.74
C THR A 191 12.92 16.84 10.10
N VAL A 192 13.23 16.91 11.42
CA VAL A 192 14.62 16.79 11.91
C VAL A 192 15.26 15.48 11.45
N HIS A 193 14.48 14.40 11.36
CA HIS A 193 14.96 13.12 10.85
C HIS A 193 15.32 13.17 9.35
N SER A 194 14.52 13.83 8.54
CA SER A 194 14.76 13.99 7.10
C SER A 194 15.96 14.91 6.82
N ALA A 195 16.26 15.84 7.73
CA ALA A 195 17.41 16.74 7.65
C ALA A 195 18.75 16.07 8.01
N LYS A 196 18.74 14.83 8.50
CA LYS A 196 19.96 14.13 8.91
C LYS A 196 20.91 13.93 7.71
N GLY A 197 22.07 14.56 7.77
CA GLY A 197 23.09 14.49 6.72
C GLY A 197 22.99 15.56 5.65
N LEU A 198 21.99 16.45 5.74
CA LEU A 198 21.88 17.63 4.88
C LEU A 198 22.48 18.86 5.58
N GLU A 199 23.01 19.81 4.80
CA GLU A 199 23.59 21.06 5.28
C GLU A 199 22.85 22.24 4.63
N PHE A 200 22.37 23.19 5.45
CA PHE A 200 21.66 24.38 5.00
C PHE A 200 22.32 25.64 5.57
N PRO A 201 22.45 26.72 4.76
CA PRO A 201 23.02 27.99 5.24
C PRO A 201 22.17 28.66 6.35
N TYR A 202 20.87 28.45 6.35
CA TYR A 202 19.92 28.96 7.35
C TYR A 202 18.94 27.88 7.73
N VAL A 203 18.74 27.67 9.04
CA VAL A 203 17.83 26.67 9.58
C VAL A 203 16.93 27.31 10.63
N PHE A 204 15.63 27.13 10.49
CA PHE A 204 14.64 27.49 11.50
C PHE A 204 14.04 26.20 12.07
N VAL A 205 14.11 26.02 13.37
CA VAL A 205 13.53 24.86 14.07
C VAL A 205 12.30 25.35 14.83
N ALA A 206 11.14 24.75 14.56
CA ALA A 206 9.88 25.05 15.23
C ALA A 206 9.38 23.82 15.99
N GLY A 207 8.60 24.01 17.07
CA GLY A 207 7.99 22.91 17.82
C GLY A 207 8.99 22.16 18.72
N LEU A 208 9.90 22.87 19.39
CA LEU A 208 10.84 22.32 20.38
C LEU A 208 10.26 22.29 21.81
N GLU A 209 8.94 22.35 21.95
CA GLU A 209 8.25 22.40 23.25
C GLU A 209 8.23 21.03 23.94
#